data_b6940d806f760f59ea4188350df7ad79
#
_entry.id   b6940d806f760f59ea4188350df7ad79
#
_cell.length_a   1.000
_cell.length_b   1.000
_cell.length_c   1.000
_cell.angle_alpha   90.00
_cell.angle_beta   90.00
_cell.angle_gamma   90.00
#
_symmetry.space_group_name_H-M   'P 1'
#
loop_
_entity.id
_entity.type
_entity.pdbx_description
1 polymer ?
#
loop_
_entity_poly.entity_id
_entity_poly.type
_entity_poly.pdbx_seq_one_letter_code
_entity_poly.pdbx_strand_id
1 'polypeptide(L)'
;GLAEAGYNYINLDDCWHSSVRDEMGRLQGDLGTFSMGIPALIKQLNSRGFKVGLYSSNGTLTCEDLPASLGHERLDAKTLASWGCEFFKYDFCHHHVLKGDVPIIENLQLNLPGTTEPALILLPGEAEFTGKGRVVKCSDLPSGQGIGMIGYGSGTAGFRFSVEAGGTYALT
;
A
#
# COMPACT_ATOMS: atom_id res chain seq x y z
N GLY A 1 19.92 -27.31 -8.89
CA GLY A 1 18.93 -27.02 -7.82
C GLY A 1 17.97 -25.91 -8.20
N LEU A 2 17.14 -25.44 -7.26
CA LEU A 2 16.12 -24.41 -7.55
C LEU A 2 16.72 -23.10 -8.05
N ALA A 3 17.86 -22.67 -7.50
CA ALA A 3 18.56 -21.46 -7.95
C ALA A 3 19.03 -21.58 -9.43
N GLU A 4 19.51 -22.72 -9.83
CA GLU A 4 19.90 -23.00 -11.23
C GLU A 4 18.71 -22.97 -12.19
N ALA A 5 17.51 -23.31 -11.67
CA ALA A 5 16.26 -23.23 -12.39
C ALA A 5 15.66 -21.80 -12.41
N GLY A 6 16.36 -20.80 -11.85
CA GLY A 6 15.93 -19.40 -11.85
C GLY A 6 15.14 -18.96 -10.61
N TYR A 7 14.93 -19.82 -9.62
CA TYR A 7 14.27 -19.45 -8.35
C TYR A 7 15.30 -18.79 -7.43
N ASN A 8 15.47 -17.49 -7.58
CA ASN A 8 16.50 -16.72 -6.88
C ASN A 8 15.93 -15.75 -5.83
N TYR A 9 14.61 -15.75 -5.60
CA TYR A 9 13.99 -14.99 -4.52
C TYR A 9 13.71 -15.88 -3.31
N ILE A 10 14.01 -15.35 -2.11
CA ILE A 10 13.57 -15.89 -0.82
C ILE A 10 12.64 -14.85 -0.21
N ASN A 11 11.37 -15.18 -0.13
CA ASN A 11 10.35 -14.29 0.41
C ASN A 11 9.92 -14.79 1.79
N LEU A 12 10.02 -13.92 2.79
CA LEU A 12 9.44 -14.15 4.10
C LEU A 12 8.02 -13.61 4.08
N ASP A 13 7.07 -14.48 4.38
CA ASP A 13 5.65 -14.11 4.51
C ASP A 13 5.39 -13.53 5.90
N ASP A 14 4.17 -13.51 6.42
CA ASP A 14 3.85 -12.94 7.72
C ASP A 14 4.73 -13.53 8.86
N CYS A 15 4.70 -12.95 10.04
CA CYS A 15 5.45 -13.37 11.23
C CYS A 15 6.98 -13.20 11.15
N TRP A 16 7.53 -12.41 10.21
CA TRP A 16 8.97 -12.11 10.23
C TRP A 16 9.31 -10.99 11.20
N HIS A 17 8.35 -10.14 11.55
CA HIS A 17 8.56 -8.93 12.34
C HIS A 17 8.01 -9.05 13.77
N SER A 18 8.53 -8.20 14.63
CA SER A 18 8.13 -8.08 16.02
C SER A 18 6.69 -7.57 16.17
N SER A 19 6.06 -7.89 17.29
CA SER A 19 4.73 -7.37 17.66
C SER A 19 4.69 -5.86 17.93
N VAL A 20 5.84 -5.20 17.96
CA VAL A 20 5.95 -3.75 18.19
C VAL A 20 6.94 -3.13 17.20
N ARG A 21 6.69 -1.88 16.83
CA ARG A 21 7.65 -1.04 16.10
C ARG A 21 8.73 -0.52 17.05
N ASP A 22 9.86 -0.10 16.50
CA ASP A 22 10.90 0.53 17.29
C ASP A 22 10.52 1.96 17.74
N GLU A 23 11.38 2.60 18.53
CA GLU A 23 11.18 3.97 19.04
C GLU A 23 11.04 5.03 17.94
N MET A 24 11.50 4.73 16.72
CA MET A 24 11.36 5.60 15.53
C MET A 24 10.14 5.22 14.68
N GLY A 25 9.30 4.31 15.14
CA GLY A 25 8.12 3.81 14.44
C GLY A 25 8.42 2.83 13.31
N ARG A 26 9.65 2.32 13.16
CA ARG A 26 10.03 1.41 12.08
C ARG A 26 9.68 -0.03 12.43
N LEU A 27 9.36 -0.83 11.41
CA LEU A 27 9.29 -2.28 11.56
C LEU A 27 10.67 -2.83 11.98
N GLN A 28 10.65 -3.87 12.77
CA GLN A 28 11.86 -4.59 13.20
C GLN A 28 11.60 -6.10 13.16
N GLY A 29 12.64 -6.88 12.91
CA GLY A 29 12.53 -8.33 12.91
C GLY A 29 12.25 -8.89 14.31
N ASP A 30 11.53 -10.01 14.36
CA ASP A 30 11.42 -10.78 15.60
C ASP A 30 12.76 -11.48 15.91
N LEU A 31 13.43 -11.01 16.94
CA LEU A 31 14.74 -11.55 17.34
C LEU A 31 14.64 -12.95 17.97
N GLY A 32 13.46 -13.37 18.41
CA GLY A 32 13.21 -14.73 18.87
C GLY A 32 13.34 -15.73 17.73
N THR A 33 12.78 -15.38 16.57
CA THR A 33 12.84 -16.20 15.35
C THR A 33 14.11 -15.93 14.53
N PHE A 34 14.50 -14.67 14.39
CA PHE A 34 15.63 -14.23 13.58
C PHE A 34 16.71 -13.58 14.48
N SER A 35 17.43 -14.38 15.25
CA SER A 35 18.36 -13.92 16.27
C SER A 35 19.45 -12.95 15.78
N MET A 36 19.82 -13.03 14.49
CA MET A 36 20.77 -12.09 13.86
C MET A 36 20.12 -10.80 13.35
N GLY A 37 18.78 -10.73 13.39
CA GLY A 37 17.99 -9.65 12.79
C GLY A 37 17.83 -9.76 11.27
N ILE A 38 16.77 -9.16 10.77
CA ILE A 38 16.43 -9.21 9.32
C ILE A 38 17.49 -8.55 8.43
N PRO A 39 18.08 -7.38 8.77
CA PRO A 39 19.11 -6.78 7.92
C PRO A 39 20.34 -7.69 7.72
N ALA A 40 20.77 -8.39 8.76
CA ALA A 40 21.90 -9.31 8.67
C ALA A 40 21.54 -10.56 7.86
N LEU A 41 20.32 -11.08 8.02
CA LEU A 41 19.82 -12.20 7.23
C LEU A 41 19.78 -11.84 5.73
N ILE A 42 19.22 -10.68 5.38
CA ILE A 42 19.17 -10.19 3.99
C ILE A 42 20.58 -10.09 3.41
N LYS A 43 21.49 -9.46 4.13
CA LYS A 43 22.90 -9.34 3.71
C LYS A 43 23.53 -10.72 3.45
N GLN A 44 23.29 -11.68 4.34
CA GLN A 44 23.81 -13.04 4.19
C GLN A 44 23.22 -13.76 2.97
N LEU A 45 21.92 -13.62 2.71
CA LEU A 45 21.26 -14.22 1.56
C LEU A 45 21.72 -13.57 0.24
N ASN A 46 21.81 -12.23 0.22
CA ASN A 46 22.32 -11.49 -0.94
C ASN A 46 23.76 -11.90 -1.30
N SER A 47 24.62 -12.12 -0.30
CA SER A 47 26.00 -12.58 -0.53
C SER A 47 26.09 -13.99 -1.16
N ARG A 48 24.99 -14.75 -1.12
CA ARG A 48 24.83 -16.06 -1.76
C ARG A 48 24.11 -16.01 -3.10
N GLY A 49 23.80 -14.79 -3.60
CA GLY A 49 23.14 -14.57 -4.88
C GLY A 49 21.61 -14.63 -4.83
N PHE A 50 21.01 -14.69 -3.63
CA PHE A 50 19.56 -14.63 -3.49
C PHE A 50 19.08 -13.19 -3.28
N LYS A 51 17.93 -12.88 -3.82
CA LYS A 51 17.15 -11.68 -3.55
C LYS A 51 16.16 -11.97 -2.41
N VAL A 52 15.85 -10.98 -1.62
CA VAL A 52 14.95 -11.16 -0.46
C VAL A 52 13.72 -10.29 -0.61
N GLY A 53 12.57 -10.89 -0.38
CA GLY A 53 11.30 -10.20 -0.24
C GLY A 53 10.76 -10.29 1.17
N LEU A 54 10.00 -9.27 1.56
CA LEU A 54 9.33 -9.21 2.85
C LEU A 54 7.83 -8.96 2.63
N TYR A 55 7.07 -9.19 3.67
CA TYR A 55 5.62 -9.08 3.70
C TYR A 55 5.17 -7.94 4.61
N SER A 56 4.08 -7.29 4.26
CA SER A 56 3.22 -6.51 5.16
C SER A 56 1.80 -6.44 4.59
N SER A 57 0.94 -5.67 5.23
CA SER A 57 -0.44 -5.47 4.81
C SER A 57 -0.78 -3.98 4.76
N ASN A 58 -1.82 -3.64 4.00
CA ASN A 58 -2.32 -2.28 3.88
C ASN A 58 -3.23 -1.84 5.05
N GLY A 59 -3.50 -2.73 6.00
CA GLY A 59 -4.22 -2.43 7.24
C GLY A 59 -3.30 -1.94 8.35
N THR A 60 -3.85 -1.76 9.55
CA THR A 60 -3.08 -1.47 10.76
C THR A 60 -2.33 -2.69 11.29
N LEU A 61 -2.87 -3.88 11.01
CA LEU A 61 -2.31 -5.16 11.39
C LEU A 61 -2.21 -6.09 10.18
N THR A 62 -1.28 -7.04 10.26
CA THR A 62 -1.18 -8.16 9.33
C THR A 62 -2.23 -9.23 9.63
N CYS A 63 -2.29 -10.31 8.81
CA CYS A 63 -3.22 -11.42 9.05
C CYS A 63 -2.98 -12.11 10.41
N GLU A 64 -1.77 -12.04 10.94
CA GLU A 64 -1.38 -12.61 12.23
C GLU A 64 -1.29 -11.54 13.35
N ASP A 65 -2.06 -10.45 13.22
CA ASP A 65 -2.19 -9.37 14.21
C ASP A 65 -0.87 -8.65 14.56
N LEU A 66 0.10 -8.63 13.64
CA LEU A 66 1.35 -7.91 13.79
C LEU A 66 1.26 -6.51 13.16
N PRO A 67 2.12 -5.53 13.52
CA PRO A 67 2.07 -4.18 12.97
C PRO A 67 2.19 -4.17 11.45
N ALA A 68 1.17 -3.66 10.75
CA ALA A 68 1.17 -3.50 9.30
C ALA A 68 1.48 -2.04 8.89
N SER A 69 1.41 -1.75 7.59
CA SER A 69 2.01 -0.54 7.04
C SER A 69 1.08 0.66 6.95
N LEU A 70 -0.21 0.55 7.28
CA LEU A 70 -1.14 1.67 7.18
C LEU A 70 -0.66 2.88 7.99
N GLY A 71 -0.53 4.02 7.32
CA GLY A 71 0.00 5.27 7.91
C GLY A 71 1.52 5.30 8.08
N HIS A 72 2.23 4.21 7.73
CA HIS A 72 3.68 4.09 7.82
C HIS A 72 4.33 3.69 6.49
N GLU A 73 3.58 3.68 5.38
CA GLU A 73 3.99 3.12 4.09
C GLU A 73 5.34 3.66 3.61
N ARG A 74 5.51 4.99 3.70
CA ARG A 74 6.77 5.64 3.30
C ARG A 74 7.94 5.28 4.22
N LEU A 75 7.69 5.18 5.52
CA LEU A 75 8.70 4.81 6.51
C LEU A 75 9.13 3.36 6.32
N ASP A 76 8.16 2.47 6.17
CA ASP A 76 8.39 1.04 5.96
C ASP A 76 9.13 0.79 4.64
N ALA A 77 8.68 1.39 3.53
CA ALA A 77 9.37 1.27 2.25
C ALA A 77 10.85 1.72 2.33
N LYS A 78 11.14 2.84 3.00
CA LYS A 78 12.52 3.30 3.21
C LYS A 78 13.31 2.35 4.10
N THR A 79 12.70 1.84 5.15
CA THR A 79 13.34 0.91 6.10
C THR A 79 13.72 -0.39 5.38
N LEU A 80 12.76 -1.02 4.70
CA LEU A 80 12.97 -2.29 3.99
C LEU A 80 13.97 -2.14 2.84
N ALA A 81 13.89 -1.06 2.08
CA ALA A 81 14.87 -0.77 1.03
C ALA A 81 16.29 -0.58 1.61
N SER A 82 16.43 0.08 2.77
CA SER A 82 17.73 0.25 3.43
C SER A 82 18.37 -1.06 3.90
N TRP A 83 17.57 -2.09 4.11
CA TRP A 83 18.04 -3.44 4.45
C TRP A 83 18.44 -4.26 3.21
N GLY A 84 18.12 -3.78 1.99
CA GLY A 84 18.36 -4.49 0.74
C GLY A 84 17.23 -5.44 0.35
N CYS A 85 16.01 -5.19 0.82
CA CYS A 85 14.82 -5.88 0.37
C CYS A 85 14.50 -5.46 -1.07
N GLU A 86 14.27 -6.43 -1.96
CA GLU A 86 14.01 -6.19 -3.39
C GLU A 86 12.59 -6.55 -3.84
N PHE A 87 11.81 -7.18 -2.98
CA PHE A 87 10.41 -7.53 -3.26
C PHE A 87 9.57 -7.28 -2.01
N PHE A 88 8.37 -6.78 -2.20
CA PHE A 88 7.44 -6.50 -1.11
C PHE A 88 6.06 -7.07 -1.43
N LYS A 89 5.65 -8.10 -0.68
CA LYS A 89 4.28 -8.59 -0.71
C LYS A 89 3.43 -7.66 0.15
N TYR A 90 2.46 -7.00 -0.45
CA TYR A 90 1.59 -6.05 0.21
C TYR A 90 0.16 -6.59 0.19
N ASP A 91 -0.24 -7.17 1.32
CA ASP A 91 -1.50 -7.91 1.47
C ASP A 91 -2.65 -6.97 1.89
N PHE A 92 -3.81 -7.53 2.11
CA PHE A 92 -5.05 -6.80 2.37
C PHE A 92 -5.75 -7.30 3.65
N CYS A 93 -4.98 -7.61 4.70
CA CYS A 93 -5.48 -8.08 5.99
C CYS A 93 -5.93 -6.90 6.85
N HIS A 94 -6.94 -7.11 7.69
CA HIS A 94 -7.47 -6.14 8.67
C HIS A 94 -7.88 -4.77 8.11
N HIS A 95 -7.99 -4.61 6.79
CA HIS A 95 -8.47 -3.38 6.16
C HIS A 95 -9.92 -3.04 6.56
N HIS A 96 -10.70 -4.03 6.97
CA HIS A 96 -12.10 -3.90 7.38
C HIS A 96 -12.29 -3.60 8.88
N VAL A 97 -11.24 -3.69 9.68
CA VAL A 97 -11.28 -3.50 11.15
C VAL A 97 -11.32 -2.01 11.50
N LEU A 98 -10.73 -1.17 10.69
CA LEU A 98 -10.89 0.27 10.83
C LEU A 98 -12.28 0.64 10.29
N LYS A 99 -13.18 1.08 11.16
CA LYS A 99 -14.50 1.60 10.75
C LYS A 99 -14.29 2.74 9.74
N GLY A 100 -14.41 2.42 8.44
CA GLY A 100 -14.16 3.37 7.37
C GLY A 100 -13.07 2.98 6.38
N ASP A 101 -12.39 1.85 6.56
CA ASP A 101 -11.23 1.46 5.74
C ASP A 101 -11.53 0.72 4.45
N VAL A 102 -12.47 1.17 3.75
CA VAL A 102 -12.38 1.16 2.30
C VAL A 102 -11.58 2.41 1.92
N PRO A 103 -10.64 2.33 0.97
CA PRO A 103 -10.00 3.53 0.46
C PRO A 103 -11.06 4.60 0.21
N ILE A 104 -10.94 5.75 0.87
CA ILE A 104 -11.82 6.87 0.62
C ILE A 104 -11.08 7.78 -0.33
N ILE A 105 -11.58 7.86 -1.55
CA ILE A 105 -11.02 8.73 -2.58
C ILE A 105 -11.65 10.11 -2.41
N GLU A 106 -10.86 11.10 -2.06
CA GLU A 106 -11.34 12.47 -1.90
C GLU A 106 -11.69 13.11 -3.25
N ASN A 107 -10.83 12.93 -4.24
CA ASN A 107 -11.04 13.37 -5.62
C ASN A 107 -10.12 12.60 -6.57
N LEU A 108 -10.41 12.70 -7.85
CA LEU A 108 -9.50 12.27 -8.92
C LEU A 108 -9.05 13.50 -9.70
N GLN A 109 -7.76 13.58 -10.00
CA GLN A 109 -7.17 14.69 -10.74
C GLN A 109 -6.63 14.22 -12.08
N LEU A 110 -6.95 14.94 -13.14
CA LEU A 110 -6.35 14.76 -14.46
C LEU A 110 -5.30 15.85 -14.66
N ASN A 111 -4.05 15.46 -14.86
CA ASN A 111 -2.94 16.37 -15.06
C ASN A 111 -2.38 16.23 -16.48
N LEU A 112 -2.01 17.35 -17.08
CA LEU A 112 -1.17 17.32 -18.26
C LEU A 112 0.28 16.95 -17.85
N PRO A 113 1.01 16.16 -18.65
CA PRO A 113 2.37 15.82 -18.34
C PRO A 113 3.23 17.08 -18.14
N GLY A 114 3.95 17.14 -17.01
CA GLY A 114 4.83 18.26 -16.67
C GLY A 114 4.17 19.47 -16.03
N THR A 115 2.87 19.43 -15.74
CA THR A 115 2.16 20.48 -14.99
C THR A 115 1.97 20.09 -13.53
N THR A 116 1.95 21.07 -12.63
CA THR A 116 1.63 20.88 -11.21
C THR A 116 0.16 21.17 -10.91
N GLU A 117 -0.49 21.93 -11.75
CA GLU A 117 -1.91 22.25 -11.62
C GLU A 117 -2.75 21.22 -12.39
N PRO A 118 -3.81 20.68 -11.77
CA PRO A 118 -4.68 19.73 -12.46
C PRO A 118 -5.49 20.41 -13.57
N ALA A 119 -5.56 19.77 -14.73
CA ALA A 119 -6.42 20.20 -15.83
C ALA A 119 -7.92 19.99 -15.51
N LEU A 120 -8.24 19.01 -14.67
CA LEU A 120 -9.58 18.72 -14.22
C LEU A 120 -9.53 18.02 -12.83
N ILE A 121 -10.43 18.41 -11.95
CA ILE A 121 -10.66 17.76 -10.66
C ILE A 121 -12.08 17.18 -10.68
N LEU A 122 -12.19 15.88 -10.44
CA LEU A 122 -13.46 15.15 -10.38
C LEU A 122 -13.80 14.91 -8.91
N LEU A 123 -14.91 15.48 -8.47
CA LEU A 123 -15.35 15.44 -7.07
C LEU A 123 -16.26 14.23 -6.80
N PRO A 124 -16.34 13.74 -5.57
CA PRO A 124 -17.13 12.56 -5.19
C PRO A 124 -18.61 12.65 -5.61
N GLY A 125 -19.20 13.85 -5.55
CA GLY A 125 -20.60 14.09 -5.91
C GLY A 125 -20.90 13.97 -7.40
N GLU A 126 -19.88 13.93 -8.26
CA GLU A 126 -20.00 13.82 -9.71
C GLU A 126 -19.89 12.37 -10.20
N ALA A 127 -19.60 11.44 -9.28
CA ALA A 127 -19.42 10.03 -9.61
C ALA A 127 -20.77 9.31 -9.82
N GLU A 128 -20.80 8.43 -10.82
CA GLU A 128 -21.88 7.44 -11.00
C GLU A 128 -21.48 6.16 -10.25
N PHE A 129 -22.34 5.66 -9.39
CA PHE A 129 -22.05 4.51 -8.54
C PHE A 129 -22.81 3.25 -8.99
N THR A 130 -22.16 2.09 -8.82
CA THR A 130 -22.81 0.78 -8.89
C THR A 130 -22.59 0.00 -7.61
N GLY A 131 -23.43 -1.00 -7.34
CA GLY A 131 -23.33 -1.84 -6.16
C GLY A 131 -23.42 -1.03 -4.85
N LYS A 132 -22.44 -1.17 -3.99
CA LYS A 132 -22.36 -0.46 -2.69
C LYS A 132 -21.57 0.85 -2.76
N GLY A 133 -21.00 1.19 -3.91
CA GLY A 133 -20.28 2.45 -4.10
C GLY A 133 -21.14 3.66 -3.76
N ARG A 134 -20.60 4.62 -3.04
CA ARG A 134 -21.32 5.84 -2.65
C ARG A 134 -20.38 6.92 -2.14
N VAL A 135 -20.89 8.16 -2.08
CA VAL A 135 -20.26 9.23 -1.31
C VAL A 135 -20.37 8.91 0.19
N VAL A 136 -19.28 9.02 0.89
CA VAL A 136 -19.19 8.81 2.35
C VAL A 136 -18.70 10.09 3.03
N LYS A 137 -19.17 10.35 4.24
CA LYS A 137 -18.65 11.42 5.08
C LYS A 137 -17.35 10.97 5.73
N CYS A 138 -16.34 11.82 5.68
CA CYS A 138 -15.04 11.55 6.29
C CYS A 138 -14.47 12.87 6.85
N SER A 139 -14.42 12.98 8.17
CA SER A 139 -13.92 14.18 8.85
C SER A 139 -12.44 14.45 8.63
N ASP A 140 -11.69 13.42 8.22
CA ASP A 140 -10.25 13.49 8.05
C ASP A 140 -9.85 14.02 6.67
N LEU A 141 -10.82 14.17 5.77
CA LEU A 141 -10.61 14.80 4.47
C LEU A 141 -10.94 16.30 4.51
N PRO A 142 -10.15 17.14 3.83
CA PRO A 142 -10.40 18.58 3.73
C PRO A 142 -11.81 18.92 3.23
N SER A 143 -12.34 18.15 2.27
CA SER A 143 -13.71 18.29 1.73
C SER A 143 -14.80 17.76 2.68
N GLY A 144 -14.44 17.01 3.73
CA GLY A 144 -15.36 16.33 4.63
C GLY A 144 -16.08 15.14 4.03
N GLN A 145 -15.76 14.73 2.80
CA GLN A 145 -16.39 13.63 2.10
C GLN A 145 -15.46 12.99 1.07
N GLY A 146 -15.76 11.76 0.67
CA GLY A 146 -15.03 11.04 -0.36
C GLY A 146 -15.86 9.91 -0.97
N ILE A 147 -15.29 9.19 -1.91
CA ILE A 147 -15.88 7.99 -2.50
C ILE A 147 -15.47 6.79 -1.68
N GLY A 148 -16.43 6.02 -1.23
CA GLY A 148 -16.17 4.80 -0.47
C GLY A 148 -16.98 3.61 -0.96
N MET A 149 -16.74 2.45 -0.37
CA MET A 149 -17.41 1.18 -0.68
C MET A 149 -17.21 0.71 -2.13
N ILE A 150 -16.02 0.97 -2.69
CA ILE A 150 -15.60 0.50 -4.01
C ILE A 150 -14.54 -0.60 -3.88
N GLY A 151 -14.50 -1.50 -4.85
CA GLY A 151 -13.57 -2.65 -4.85
C GLY A 151 -14.17 -3.95 -4.35
N TYR A 152 -13.45 -5.05 -4.51
CA TYR A 152 -13.84 -6.42 -4.14
C TYR A 152 -15.25 -6.85 -4.61
N GLY A 153 -15.70 -6.36 -5.76
CA GLY A 153 -17.04 -6.64 -6.24
C GLY A 153 -18.17 -5.99 -5.42
N SER A 154 -17.84 -5.13 -4.43
CA SER A 154 -18.84 -4.44 -3.63
C SER A 154 -19.50 -3.28 -4.37
N GLY A 155 -18.74 -2.61 -5.23
CA GLY A 155 -19.25 -1.48 -6.02
C GLY A 155 -18.17 -0.84 -6.87
N THR A 156 -18.59 0.04 -7.76
CA THR A 156 -17.72 0.89 -8.58
C THR A 156 -18.12 2.34 -8.48
N ALA A 157 -17.19 3.23 -8.78
CA ALA A 157 -17.45 4.64 -9.06
C ALA A 157 -16.90 4.96 -10.45
N GLY A 158 -17.71 5.61 -11.26
CA GLY A 158 -17.33 6.03 -12.60
C GLY A 158 -17.56 7.53 -12.76
N PHE A 159 -16.75 8.17 -13.57
CA PHE A 159 -16.90 9.58 -13.90
C PHE A 159 -17.06 9.75 -15.40
N ARG A 160 -17.96 10.65 -15.80
CA ARG A 160 -18.08 11.13 -17.17
C ARG A 160 -17.55 12.56 -17.23
N PHE A 161 -16.58 12.80 -18.06
CA PHE A 161 -16.02 14.13 -18.24
C PHE A 161 -15.62 14.38 -19.69
N SER A 162 -15.45 15.64 -20.03
CA SER A 162 -14.94 16.08 -21.32
C SER A 162 -13.66 16.88 -21.10
N VAL A 163 -12.70 16.71 -21.98
CA VAL A 163 -11.47 17.52 -22.02
C VAL A 163 -11.51 18.42 -23.25
N GLU A 164 -11.10 19.68 -23.10
CA GLU A 164 -11.14 20.66 -24.19
C GLU A 164 -10.10 20.37 -25.29
N ALA A 165 -9.00 19.72 -24.93
CA ALA A 165 -7.93 19.36 -25.87
C ALA A 165 -7.66 17.86 -25.82
N GLY A 166 -7.55 17.23 -26.99
CA GLY A 166 -7.04 15.86 -27.09
C GLY A 166 -5.59 15.78 -26.65
N GLY A 167 -5.24 14.73 -25.91
CA GLY A 167 -3.87 14.57 -25.39
C GLY A 167 -3.73 13.40 -24.44
N THR A 168 -2.53 13.27 -23.85
CA THR A 168 -2.26 12.31 -22.77
C THR A 168 -2.38 13.02 -21.44
N TYR A 169 -3.14 12.44 -20.52
CA TYR A 169 -3.32 12.94 -19.15
C TYR A 169 -2.84 11.90 -18.16
N ALA A 170 -2.27 12.34 -17.04
CA ALA A 170 -2.00 11.49 -15.90
C ALA A 170 -3.18 11.55 -14.92
N LEU A 171 -3.64 10.39 -14.45
CA LEU A 171 -4.61 10.27 -13.37
C LEU A 171 -3.85 10.13 -12.04
N THR A 172 -4.18 10.96 -11.07
CA THR A 172 -3.57 10.97 -9.73
C THR A 172 -4.64 11.01 -8.64
#